data_7a4210114b6769fbeb85866e10a71b97
#
_entry.id   7a4210114b6769fbeb85866e10a71b97
#
_cell.length_a   1.000
_cell.length_b   1.000
_cell.length_c   1.000
_cell.angle_alpha   90.00
_cell.angle_beta   90.00
_cell.angle_gamma   90.00
#
_symmetry.space_group_name_H-M   'P 1'
#
loop_
_entity.id
_entity.type
_entity.pdbx_description
1 polymer ?
#
loop_
_entity_poly.entity_id
_entity_poly.type
_entity_poly.pdbx_seq_one_letter_code
_entity_poly.pdbx_strand_id
1 'polypeptide(L)'
;VSAVDITADAPAVVVSGLRRAYGERVVIDGLDLRIHRGEFVALLGESGCGKTTLLRALAGLDAVDSGQIDGPAQPAVVFQEHRLLPWYSLWRNVALGLDDTAGRAAAQAALSEVGLGDRLEDWPRNLSGGQAQRVALARALVREPRLLLLDEPFAALDALTRIRMHDLVKQLVATHRPGVLLVTHDVDEAIALAHRALVMRDGVIAREYAVSRAANTNRSHPEAVALRDTLLADLGVASGDAHTRARAA
;
A
#
# COMPACT_ATOMS: atom_id res chain seq x y z
N VAL A 1 -12.62 10.04 -20.05
CA VAL A 1 -13.13 9.45 -18.79
C VAL A 1 -12.92 10.50 -17.71
N SER A 2 -14.04 11.03 -17.17
CA SER A 2 -14.05 12.08 -16.14
C SER A 2 -13.15 11.70 -14.95
N ALA A 3 -12.45 12.68 -14.40
CA ALA A 3 -11.82 12.54 -13.10
C ALA A 3 -12.90 12.11 -12.10
N VAL A 4 -12.75 10.93 -11.50
CA VAL A 4 -13.63 10.50 -10.42
C VAL A 4 -13.37 11.46 -9.26
N ASP A 5 -14.39 12.19 -8.85
CA ASP A 5 -14.32 13.03 -7.65
C ASP A 5 -14.27 12.10 -6.43
N ILE A 6 -13.07 11.77 -5.99
CA ILE A 6 -12.80 10.84 -4.90
C ILE A 6 -13.35 11.39 -3.57
N THR A 7 -13.47 12.71 -3.45
CA THR A 7 -13.94 13.38 -2.23
C THR A 7 -15.45 13.21 -1.99
N ALA A 8 -16.22 12.82 -3.03
CA ALA A 8 -17.65 12.56 -2.92
C ALA A 8 -17.98 11.20 -2.28
N ASP A 9 -17.03 10.26 -2.25
CA ASP A 9 -17.23 8.95 -1.64
C ASP A 9 -17.04 9.00 -0.11
N ALA A 10 -17.80 8.16 0.61
CA ALA A 10 -17.65 8.02 2.07
C ALA A 10 -16.20 7.61 2.43
N PRO A 11 -15.65 8.10 3.57
CA PRO A 11 -14.31 7.74 3.98
C PRO A 11 -14.19 6.22 4.21
N ALA A 12 -13.08 5.64 3.75
CA ALA A 12 -12.70 4.27 4.09
C ALA A 12 -12.16 4.20 5.52
N VAL A 13 -11.42 5.24 5.94
CA VAL A 13 -10.93 5.40 7.32
C VAL A 13 -10.75 6.88 7.64
N VAL A 14 -11.05 7.26 8.90
CA VAL A 14 -10.73 8.56 9.49
C VAL A 14 -9.94 8.31 10.77
N VAL A 15 -8.80 8.98 10.89
CA VAL A 15 -7.95 8.98 12.08
C VAL A 15 -7.95 10.38 12.65
N SER A 16 -8.18 10.52 13.95
CA SER A 16 -8.23 11.79 14.63
C SER A 16 -7.38 11.78 15.88
N GLY A 17 -6.38 12.67 15.93
CA GLY A 17 -5.51 12.87 17.08
C GLY A 17 -4.78 11.61 17.56
N LEU A 18 -4.39 10.71 16.64
CA LEU A 18 -3.80 9.42 16.98
C LEU A 18 -2.47 9.60 17.68
N ARG A 19 -2.33 8.94 18.86
CA ARG A 19 -1.08 8.91 19.60
C ARG A 19 -0.68 7.48 19.92
N ARG A 20 0.62 7.18 19.74
CA ARG A 20 1.22 5.89 20.07
C ARG A 20 2.63 6.07 20.61
N ALA A 21 2.90 5.50 21.77
CA ALA A 21 4.21 5.48 22.41
C ALA A 21 4.61 4.05 22.83
N TYR A 22 5.90 3.80 22.90
CA TYR A 22 6.49 2.58 23.46
C TYR A 22 7.40 2.98 24.63
N GLY A 23 6.89 2.81 25.85
CA GLY A 23 7.51 3.38 27.04
C GLY A 23 7.54 4.91 26.95
N GLU A 24 8.70 5.52 27.11
CA GLU A 24 8.87 6.98 27.02
C GLU A 24 8.97 7.51 25.59
N ARG A 25 9.17 6.62 24.59
CA ARG A 25 9.33 7.03 23.20
C ARG A 25 7.98 7.20 22.51
N VAL A 26 7.58 8.43 22.24
CA VAL A 26 6.43 8.75 21.38
C VAL A 26 6.82 8.48 19.92
N VAL A 27 6.01 7.70 19.22
CA VAL A 27 6.24 7.31 17.82
C VAL A 27 5.21 7.94 16.89
N ILE A 28 3.98 8.16 17.36
CA ILE A 28 2.93 8.93 16.68
C ILE A 28 2.40 9.92 17.71
N ASP A 29 2.24 11.18 17.32
CA ASP A 29 1.82 12.25 18.23
C ASP A 29 0.78 13.18 17.60
N GLY A 30 -0.50 12.92 17.88
CA GLY A 30 -1.60 13.75 17.39
C GLY A 30 -1.84 13.68 15.89
N LEU A 31 -1.65 12.51 15.26
CA LEU A 31 -1.76 12.35 13.81
C LEU A 31 -3.23 12.29 13.37
N ASP A 32 -3.54 13.11 12.36
CA ASP A 32 -4.81 13.10 11.64
C ASP A 32 -4.61 12.55 10.23
N LEU A 33 -5.53 11.67 9.76
CA LEU A 33 -5.50 11.10 8.42
C LEU A 33 -6.92 10.76 7.97
N ARG A 34 -7.24 11.06 6.71
CA ARG A 34 -8.47 10.60 6.08
C ARG A 34 -8.15 9.97 4.74
N ILE A 35 -8.74 8.80 4.48
CA ILE A 35 -8.64 8.10 3.20
C ILE A 35 -10.06 7.78 2.74
N HIS A 36 -10.40 8.16 1.49
CA HIS A 36 -11.70 7.88 0.89
C HIS A 36 -11.71 6.53 0.16
N ARG A 37 -12.90 5.99 -0.10
CA ARG A 37 -13.01 4.80 -0.95
C ARG A 37 -12.54 5.11 -2.37
N GLY A 38 -11.78 4.17 -2.96
CA GLY A 38 -11.15 4.37 -4.27
C GLY A 38 -9.97 5.33 -4.27
N GLU A 39 -9.64 5.94 -3.14
CA GLU A 39 -8.45 6.79 -3.01
C GLU A 39 -7.21 5.96 -2.74
N PHE A 40 -6.13 6.29 -3.41
CA PHE A 40 -4.81 5.70 -3.20
C PHE A 40 -3.89 6.75 -2.58
N VAL A 41 -3.49 6.53 -1.33
CA VAL A 41 -2.62 7.41 -0.56
C VAL A 41 -1.28 6.72 -0.35
N ALA A 42 -0.17 7.36 -0.69
CA ALA A 42 1.17 6.88 -0.37
C ALA A 42 1.71 7.61 0.86
N LEU A 43 2.32 6.86 1.77
CA LEU A 43 2.98 7.37 2.96
C LEU A 43 4.49 7.15 2.85
N LEU A 44 5.22 8.23 2.69
CA LEU A 44 6.67 8.32 2.60
C LEU A 44 7.26 8.81 3.93
N GLY A 45 8.53 8.54 4.17
CA GLY A 45 9.26 9.04 5.35
C GLY A 45 10.49 8.20 5.65
N GLU A 46 11.38 8.73 6.46
CA GLU A 46 12.59 8.04 6.90
C GLU A 46 12.29 6.76 7.72
N SER A 47 13.28 5.90 7.84
CA SER A 47 13.17 4.71 8.70
C SER A 47 12.96 5.14 10.16
N GLY A 48 11.97 4.52 10.80
CA GLY A 48 11.67 4.80 12.22
C GLY A 48 10.80 6.01 12.49
N CYS A 49 10.30 6.76 11.46
CA CYS A 49 9.40 7.90 11.67
C CYS A 49 7.96 7.53 12.07
N GLY A 50 7.59 6.22 12.08
CA GLY A 50 6.29 5.75 12.56
C GLY A 50 5.37 5.14 11.51
N LYS A 51 5.76 5.03 10.22
CA LYS A 51 4.90 4.51 9.12
C LYS A 51 4.31 3.12 9.40
N THR A 52 5.17 2.17 9.75
CA THR A 52 4.74 0.80 10.07
C THR A 52 3.88 0.76 11.34
N THR A 53 4.17 1.63 12.32
CA THR A 53 3.34 1.77 13.53
C THR A 53 1.94 2.26 13.19
N LEU A 54 1.82 3.29 12.33
CA LEU A 54 0.53 3.78 11.84
C LEU A 54 -0.23 2.68 11.09
N LEU A 55 0.45 2.00 10.15
CA LEU A 55 -0.16 0.91 9.40
C LEU A 55 -0.68 -0.21 10.34
N ARG A 56 0.11 -0.60 11.35
CA ARG A 56 -0.29 -1.63 12.33
C ARG A 56 -1.44 -1.18 13.21
N ALA A 57 -1.48 0.09 13.61
CA ALA A 57 -2.61 0.66 14.35
C ALA A 57 -3.90 0.63 13.51
N LEU A 58 -3.82 1.05 12.24
CA LEU A 58 -4.94 0.96 11.29
C LEU A 58 -5.41 -0.47 11.04
N ALA A 59 -4.48 -1.42 11.07
CA ALA A 59 -4.77 -2.85 10.92
C ALA A 59 -5.36 -3.49 12.18
N GLY A 60 -5.48 -2.77 13.29
CA GLY A 60 -5.87 -3.32 14.58
C GLY A 60 -4.85 -4.31 15.18
N LEU A 61 -3.60 -4.27 14.70
CA LEU A 61 -2.50 -5.14 15.13
C LEU A 61 -1.66 -4.51 16.25
N ASP A 62 -1.86 -3.24 16.54
CA ASP A 62 -1.20 -2.51 17.61
C ASP A 62 -2.21 -1.61 18.32
N ALA A 63 -2.08 -1.51 19.64
CA ALA A 63 -2.94 -0.65 20.45
C ALA A 63 -2.57 0.83 20.20
N VAL A 64 -3.52 1.72 20.41
CA VAL A 64 -3.31 3.17 20.42
C VAL A 64 -3.45 3.70 21.85
N ASP A 65 -2.66 4.71 22.20
CA ASP A 65 -2.69 5.26 23.55
C ASP A 65 -3.78 6.33 23.70
N SER A 66 -4.02 7.10 22.64
CA SER A 66 -5.13 8.06 22.54
C SER A 66 -5.46 8.39 21.08
N GLY A 67 -6.54 9.14 20.88
CA GLY A 67 -7.10 9.42 19.56
C GLY A 67 -8.15 8.39 19.16
N GLN A 68 -8.62 8.49 17.91
CA GLN A 68 -9.69 7.65 17.39
C GLN A 68 -9.39 7.20 15.97
N ILE A 69 -9.69 5.94 15.67
CA ILE A 69 -9.70 5.38 14.32
C ILE A 69 -11.13 4.96 14.01
N ASP A 70 -11.77 5.66 13.08
CA ASP A 70 -13.09 5.30 12.54
C ASP A 70 -12.89 4.67 11.17
N GLY A 71 -13.07 3.36 11.08
CA GLY A 71 -12.77 2.58 9.89
C GLY A 71 -13.36 1.16 9.94
N PRO A 72 -13.05 0.32 8.96
CA PRO A 72 -13.54 -1.05 8.94
C PRO A 72 -12.93 -1.87 10.08
N ALA A 73 -13.73 -2.73 10.70
CA ALA A 73 -13.27 -3.64 11.75
C ALA A 73 -12.21 -4.64 11.26
N GLN A 74 -12.19 -4.92 9.95
CA GLN A 74 -11.27 -5.85 9.31
C GLN A 74 -10.69 -5.24 8.03
N PRO A 75 -9.70 -4.35 8.13
CA PRO A 75 -8.95 -3.91 6.95
C PRO A 75 -8.10 -5.05 6.40
N ALA A 76 -7.85 -5.04 5.10
CA ALA A 76 -6.93 -5.99 4.50
C ALA A 76 -5.50 -5.47 4.56
N VAL A 77 -4.54 -6.37 4.82
CA VAL A 77 -3.12 -6.02 4.90
C VAL A 77 -2.31 -6.91 3.98
N VAL A 78 -1.44 -6.30 3.19
CA VAL A 78 -0.38 -6.97 2.44
C VAL A 78 0.95 -6.49 3.00
N PHE A 79 1.73 -7.42 3.55
CA PHE A 79 3.03 -7.14 4.13
C PHE A 79 4.15 -7.27 3.09
N GLN A 80 5.32 -6.76 3.39
CA GLN A 80 6.53 -6.93 2.61
C GLN A 80 6.87 -8.43 2.39
N GLU A 81 6.75 -9.24 3.44
CA GLU A 81 6.76 -10.69 3.34
C GLU A 81 5.34 -11.18 3.04
N HIS A 82 5.17 -12.09 2.09
CA HIS A 82 3.85 -12.53 1.62
C HIS A 82 3.04 -13.26 2.69
N ARG A 83 3.68 -13.82 3.73
CA ARG A 83 3.08 -14.55 4.86
C ARG A 83 2.05 -15.58 4.41
N LEU A 84 2.36 -16.30 3.33
CA LEU A 84 1.57 -17.45 2.89
C LEU A 84 1.85 -18.62 3.82
N LEU A 85 0.78 -19.39 4.13
CA LEU A 85 0.89 -20.58 4.95
C LEU A 85 1.46 -21.72 4.07
N PRO A 86 2.67 -22.23 4.35
CA PRO A 86 3.36 -23.17 3.45
C PRO A 86 2.70 -24.56 3.38
N TRP A 87 1.84 -24.88 4.34
CA TRP A 87 1.07 -26.13 4.42
C TRP A 87 -0.33 -26.04 3.81
N TYR A 88 -0.69 -24.91 3.19
CA TYR A 88 -1.94 -24.73 2.45
C TYR A 88 -1.67 -24.52 0.96
N SER A 89 -2.55 -25.09 0.11
CA SER A 89 -2.58 -24.76 -1.32
C SER A 89 -2.92 -23.29 -1.53
N LEU A 90 -2.76 -22.78 -2.76
CA LEU A 90 -2.99 -21.35 -3.04
C LEU A 90 -4.44 -20.93 -2.77
N TRP A 91 -5.43 -21.75 -3.19
CA TRP A 91 -6.81 -21.39 -2.93
C TRP A 91 -7.13 -21.35 -1.42
N ARG A 92 -6.57 -22.28 -0.61
CA ARG A 92 -6.73 -22.25 0.84
C ARG A 92 -6.05 -21.06 1.51
N ASN A 93 -4.91 -20.62 0.98
CA ASN A 93 -4.29 -19.40 1.41
C ASN A 93 -5.16 -18.18 1.14
N VAL A 94 -5.78 -18.09 -0.04
CA VAL A 94 -6.67 -16.97 -0.41
C VAL A 94 -7.97 -17.03 0.37
N ALA A 95 -8.60 -18.20 0.50
CA ALA A 95 -9.86 -18.40 1.21
C ALA A 95 -9.73 -18.42 2.74
N LEU A 96 -8.54 -18.12 3.29
CA LEU A 96 -8.30 -18.22 4.73
C LEU A 96 -9.34 -17.45 5.55
N GLY A 97 -10.10 -18.19 6.38
CA GLY A 97 -11.19 -17.67 7.21
C GLY A 97 -12.49 -17.36 6.46
N LEU A 98 -12.66 -17.86 5.24
CA LEU A 98 -13.94 -18.00 4.55
C LEU A 98 -14.48 -19.43 4.74
N ASP A 99 -15.79 -19.60 4.51
CA ASP A 99 -16.40 -20.92 4.46
C ASP A 99 -15.83 -21.76 3.30
N ASP A 100 -15.55 -23.05 3.52
CA ASP A 100 -14.84 -23.91 2.57
C ASP A 100 -15.52 -23.96 1.18
N THR A 101 -16.85 -24.00 1.13
CA THR A 101 -17.57 -24.14 -0.15
C THR A 101 -17.58 -22.83 -0.94
N ALA A 102 -17.99 -21.74 -0.32
CA ALA A 102 -17.98 -20.41 -0.93
C ALA A 102 -16.56 -19.88 -1.12
N GLY A 103 -15.66 -20.20 -0.18
CA GLY A 103 -14.27 -19.75 -0.20
C GLY A 103 -13.47 -20.30 -1.39
N ARG A 104 -13.71 -21.53 -1.84
CA ARG A 104 -13.02 -22.09 -3.02
C ARG A 104 -13.38 -21.34 -4.30
N ALA A 105 -14.66 -21.04 -4.50
CA ALA A 105 -15.11 -20.28 -5.68
C ALA A 105 -14.61 -18.84 -5.65
N ALA A 106 -14.66 -18.18 -4.49
CA ALA A 106 -14.13 -16.83 -4.31
C ALA A 106 -12.62 -16.80 -4.53
N ALA A 107 -11.87 -17.77 -4.02
CA ALA A 107 -10.44 -17.89 -4.24
C ALA A 107 -10.08 -18.14 -5.71
N GLN A 108 -10.87 -18.95 -6.43
CA GLN A 108 -10.71 -19.15 -7.87
C GLN A 108 -10.83 -17.83 -8.63
N ALA A 109 -11.87 -17.03 -8.33
CA ALA A 109 -12.08 -15.74 -8.95
C ALA A 109 -10.91 -14.77 -8.63
N ALA A 110 -10.55 -14.62 -7.36
CA ALA A 110 -9.47 -13.76 -6.93
C ALA A 110 -8.10 -14.17 -7.49
N LEU A 111 -7.79 -15.46 -7.58
CA LEU A 111 -6.56 -15.96 -8.22
C LEU A 111 -6.57 -15.70 -9.72
N SER A 112 -7.73 -15.79 -10.38
CA SER A 112 -7.85 -15.46 -11.80
C SER A 112 -7.58 -13.98 -12.08
N GLU A 113 -8.05 -13.07 -11.23
CA GLU A 113 -7.78 -11.63 -11.33
C GLU A 113 -6.28 -11.29 -11.26
N VAL A 114 -5.51 -12.07 -10.50
CA VAL A 114 -4.06 -11.89 -10.39
C VAL A 114 -3.26 -12.77 -11.37
N GLY A 115 -3.94 -13.44 -12.32
CA GLY A 115 -3.32 -14.27 -13.36
C GLY A 115 -2.75 -15.60 -12.85
N LEU A 116 -3.36 -16.18 -11.83
CA LEU A 116 -2.98 -17.47 -11.21
C LEU A 116 -4.18 -18.43 -11.06
N GLY A 117 -5.24 -18.24 -11.83
CA GLY A 117 -6.48 -19.02 -11.73
C GLY A 117 -6.36 -20.49 -12.11
N ASP A 118 -5.33 -20.88 -12.85
CA ASP A 118 -4.99 -22.25 -13.23
C ASP A 118 -4.14 -22.98 -12.16
N ARG A 119 -3.74 -22.29 -11.08
CA ARG A 119 -2.78 -22.78 -10.10
C ARG A 119 -3.37 -22.98 -8.69
N LEU A 120 -4.66 -23.23 -8.56
CA LEU A 120 -5.37 -23.32 -7.27
C LEU A 120 -4.75 -24.30 -6.30
N GLU A 121 -4.39 -25.48 -6.80
CA GLU A 121 -3.87 -26.60 -5.99
C GLU A 121 -2.35 -26.51 -5.78
N ASP A 122 -1.68 -25.52 -6.38
CA ASP A 122 -0.26 -25.31 -6.15
C ASP A 122 0.04 -24.88 -4.71
N TRP A 123 1.32 -24.94 -4.37
CA TRP A 123 1.84 -24.64 -3.03
C TRP A 123 2.74 -23.41 -3.06
N PRO A 124 2.80 -22.62 -1.97
CA PRO A 124 3.63 -21.43 -1.89
C PRO A 124 5.09 -21.64 -2.30
N ARG A 125 5.67 -22.78 -1.97
CA ARG A 125 7.07 -23.13 -2.30
C ARG A 125 7.37 -23.18 -3.81
N ASN A 126 6.34 -23.32 -4.65
CA ASN A 126 6.47 -23.41 -6.10
C ASN A 126 6.36 -22.04 -6.78
N LEU A 127 6.24 -20.95 -6.00
CA LEU A 127 6.02 -19.61 -6.51
C LEU A 127 7.32 -18.80 -6.56
N SER A 128 7.46 -17.97 -7.60
CA SER A 128 8.39 -16.86 -7.54
C SER A 128 7.93 -15.80 -6.54
N GLY A 129 8.81 -14.90 -6.09
CA GLY A 129 8.44 -13.81 -5.18
C GLY A 129 7.29 -12.95 -5.69
N GLY A 130 7.29 -12.60 -6.98
CA GLY A 130 6.19 -11.84 -7.59
C GLY A 130 4.88 -12.62 -7.68
N GLN A 131 4.92 -13.95 -7.88
CA GLN A 131 3.72 -14.78 -7.83
C GLN A 131 3.18 -14.90 -6.40
N ALA A 132 4.05 -15.09 -5.41
CA ALA A 132 3.63 -15.12 -4.01
C ALA A 132 3.00 -13.79 -3.57
N GLN A 133 3.52 -12.65 -4.04
CA GLN A 133 2.93 -11.33 -3.79
C GLN A 133 1.53 -11.18 -4.43
N ARG A 134 1.32 -11.72 -5.64
CA ARG A 134 0.00 -11.75 -6.28
C ARG A 134 -1.00 -12.58 -5.47
N VAL A 135 -0.60 -13.74 -4.94
CA VAL A 135 -1.46 -14.54 -4.05
C VAL A 135 -1.79 -13.79 -2.75
N ALA A 136 -0.83 -13.04 -2.17
CA ALA A 136 -1.08 -12.21 -1.00
C ALA A 136 -2.07 -11.07 -1.31
N LEU A 137 -2.01 -10.46 -2.49
CA LEU A 137 -2.99 -9.48 -2.96
C LEU A 137 -4.38 -10.11 -3.15
N ALA A 138 -4.48 -11.28 -3.80
CA ALA A 138 -5.73 -12.01 -3.96
C ALA A 138 -6.36 -12.33 -2.60
N ARG A 139 -5.58 -12.81 -1.62
CA ARG A 139 -6.02 -13.05 -0.25
C ARG A 139 -6.54 -11.79 0.44
N ALA A 140 -5.90 -10.65 0.19
CA ALA A 140 -6.32 -9.37 0.77
C ALA A 140 -7.66 -8.90 0.19
N LEU A 141 -7.89 -9.11 -1.11
CA LEU A 141 -9.05 -8.57 -1.84
C LEU A 141 -10.26 -9.50 -1.87
N VAL A 142 -10.10 -10.81 -1.64
CA VAL A 142 -11.18 -11.80 -1.72
C VAL A 142 -12.38 -11.48 -0.82
N ARG A 143 -12.20 -10.66 0.21
CA ARG A 143 -13.23 -10.21 1.15
C ARG A 143 -13.79 -8.81 0.84
N GLU A 144 -13.44 -8.24 -0.31
CA GLU A 144 -13.89 -6.91 -0.74
C GLU A 144 -13.68 -5.83 0.35
N PRO A 145 -12.44 -5.66 0.83
CA PRO A 145 -12.18 -4.77 1.96
C PRO A 145 -12.47 -3.30 1.60
N ARG A 146 -12.98 -2.53 2.57
CA ARG A 146 -13.12 -1.08 2.42
C ARG A 146 -11.78 -0.34 2.50
N LEU A 147 -10.79 -0.92 3.20
CA LEU A 147 -9.44 -0.37 3.39
C LEU A 147 -8.41 -1.45 3.11
N LEU A 148 -7.46 -1.14 2.23
CA LEU A 148 -6.31 -1.96 1.87
C LEU A 148 -5.02 -1.28 2.34
N LEU A 149 -4.26 -1.95 3.18
CA LEU A 149 -3.00 -1.50 3.73
C LEU A 149 -1.85 -2.27 3.08
N LEU A 150 -0.92 -1.56 2.49
CA LEU A 150 0.23 -2.11 1.76
C LEU A 150 1.53 -1.67 2.45
N ASP A 151 2.26 -2.61 3.06
CA ASP A 151 3.51 -2.36 3.76
C ASP A 151 4.70 -2.79 2.91
N GLU A 152 5.32 -1.85 2.19
CA GLU A 152 6.45 -2.06 1.26
C GLU A 152 6.25 -3.26 0.31
N PRO A 153 5.10 -3.40 -0.36
CA PRO A 153 4.72 -4.63 -1.05
C PRO A 153 5.57 -4.95 -2.28
N PHE A 154 6.40 -4.02 -2.73
CA PHE A 154 7.20 -4.16 -3.95
C PHE A 154 8.71 -4.20 -3.69
N ALA A 155 9.16 -4.05 -2.43
CA ALA A 155 10.58 -3.89 -2.08
C ALA A 155 11.46 -5.08 -2.50
N ALA A 156 10.91 -6.30 -2.48
CA ALA A 156 11.64 -7.53 -2.83
C ALA A 156 11.55 -7.90 -4.33
N LEU A 157 10.93 -7.07 -5.17
CA LEU A 157 10.69 -7.37 -6.59
C LEU A 157 11.76 -6.77 -7.49
N ASP A 158 12.13 -7.49 -8.54
CA ASP A 158 12.93 -6.94 -9.64
C ASP A 158 12.15 -5.85 -10.41
N ALA A 159 12.87 -5.02 -11.17
CA ALA A 159 12.30 -3.84 -11.81
C ALA A 159 11.13 -4.16 -12.77
N LEU A 160 11.22 -5.24 -13.57
CA LEU A 160 10.17 -5.60 -14.52
C LEU A 160 8.93 -6.17 -13.82
N THR A 161 9.16 -7.02 -12.82
CA THR A 161 8.08 -7.57 -11.99
C THR A 161 7.37 -6.46 -11.21
N ARG A 162 8.12 -5.46 -10.70
CA ARG A 162 7.57 -4.29 -10.01
C ARG A 162 6.65 -3.48 -10.90
N ILE A 163 7.04 -3.17 -12.15
CA ILE A 163 6.20 -2.44 -13.10
C ILE A 163 4.87 -3.19 -13.34
N ARG A 164 4.94 -4.48 -13.62
CA ARG A 164 3.75 -5.32 -13.83
C ARG A 164 2.86 -5.39 -12.59
N MET A 165 3.46 -5.37 -11.40
CA MET A 165 2.73 -5.38 -10.14
C MET A 165 2.02 -4.04 -9.89
N HIS A 166 2.64 -2.90 -10.23
CA HIS A 166 2.00 -1.60 -10.17
C HIS A 166 0.75 -1.55 -11.05
N ASP A 167 0.83 -2.04 -12.29
CA ASP A 167 -0.32 -2.07 -13.21
C ASP A 167 -1.44 -2.98 -12.67
N LEU A 168 -1.08 -4.15 -12.14
CA LEU A 168 -2.03 -5.07 -11.51
C LEU A 168 -2.73 -4.42 -10.31
N VAL A 169 -1.99 -3.78 -9.41
CA VAL A 169 -2.57 -3.10 -8.23
C VAL A 169 -3.50 -1.97 -8.66
N LYS A 170 -3.12 -1.16 -9.66
CA LYS A 170 -4.00 -0.12 -10.22
C LYS A 170 -5.31 -0.70 -10.74
N GLN A 171 -5.24 -1.80 -11.49
CA GLN A 171 -6.43 -2.49 -12.02
C GLN A 171 -7.33 -3.01 -10.91
N LEU A 172 -6.75 -3.70 -9.92
CA LEU A 172 -7.50 -4.25 -8.78
C LEU A 172 -8.17 -3.14 -7.94
N VAL A 173 -7.45 -2.04 -7.68
CA VAL A 173 -8.00 -0.88 -6.96
C VAL A 173 -9.13 -0.21 -7.74
N ALA A 174 -8.99 -0.09 -9.06
CA ALA A 174 -10.06 0.46 -9.92
C ALA A 174 -11.32 -0.43 -9.91
N THR A 175 -11.16 -1.76 -9.85
CA THR A 175 -12.27 -2.73 -9.83
C THR A 175 -12.96 -2.78 -8.46
N HIS A 176 -12.21 -2.97 -7.38
CA HIS A 176 -12.75 -3.18 -6.02
C HIS A 176 -12.99 -1.90 -5.23
N ARG A 177 -12.38 -0.78 -5.64
CA ARG A 177 -12.49 0.54 -5.03
C ARG A 177 -12.26 0.59 -3.51
N PRO A 178 -11.28 -0.11 -2.93
CA PRO A 178 -10.90 0.14 -1.55
C PRO A 178 -10.25 1.52 -1.40
N GLY A 179 -10.30 2.11 -0.20
CA GLY A 179 -9.29 3.11 0.17
C GLY A 179 -7.95 2.42 0.36
N VAL A 180 -6.86 2.98 -0.15
CA VAL A 180 -5.53 2.35 -0.08
C VAL A 180 -4.56 3.23 0.67
N LEU A 181 -3.83 2.65 1.63
CA LEU A 181 -2.61 3.24 2.19
C LEU A 181 -1.41 2.39 1.80
N LEU A 182 -0.52 2.97 1.01
CA LEU A 182 0.77 2.38 0.63
C LEU A 182 1.87 3.01 1.50
N VAL A 183 2.51 2.21 2.32
CA VAL A 183 3.77 2.57 2.97
C VAL A 183 4.91 2.17 2.05
N THR A 184 5.74 3.12 1.67
CA THR A 184 6.92 2.89 0.84
C THR A 184 8.02 3.91 1.13
N HIS A 185 9.25 3.58 0.80
CA HIS A 185 10.39 4.51 0.77
C HIS A 185 10.73 4.94 -0.67
N ASP A 186 10.05 4.39 -1.68
CA ASP A 186 10.27 4.68 -3.10
C ASP A 186 9.33 5.79 -3.57
N VAL A 187 9.92 6.96 -3.88
CA VAL A 187 9.19 8.14 -4.38
C VAL A 187 8.54 7.87 -5.74
N ASP A 188 9.18 7.06 -6.59
CA ASP A 188 8.65 6.72 -7.90
C ASP A 188 7.42 5.80 -7.80
N GLU A 189 7.35 4.93 -6.78
CA GLU A 189 6.14 4.16 -6.48
C GLU A 189 4.99 5.07 -6.03
N ALA A 190 5.27 6.02 -5.13
CA ALA A 190 4.27 6.95 -4.66
C ALA A 190 3.68 7.78 -5.81
N ILE A 191 4.52 8.33 -6.69
CA ILE A 191 4.08 9.11 -7.85
C ILE A 191 3.32 8.23 -8.84
N ALA A 192 3.78 6.99 -9.08
CA ALA A 192 3.15 6.10 -10.05
C ALA A 192 1.77 5.61 -9.63
N LEU A 193 1.49 5.46 -8.33
CA LEU A 193 0.30 4.78 -7.84
C LEU A 193 -0.68 5.70 -7.13
N ALA A 194 -0.21 6.71 -6.40
CA ALA A 194 -1.03 7.46 -5.47
C ALA A 194 -1.80 8.62 -6.13
N HIS A 195 -2.90 9.00 -5.51
CA HIS A 195 -3.60 10.26 -5.74
C HIS A 195 -3.06 11.37 -4.83
N ARG A 196 -2.57 10.98 -3.63
CA ARG A 196 -1.88 11.86 -2.68
C ARG A 196 -0.64 11.17 -2.15
N ALA A 197 0.45 11.92 -2.01
CA ALA A 197 1.67 11.51 -1.33
C ALA A 197 1.81 12.29 -0.02
N LEU A 198 1.94 11.56 1.08
CA LEU A 198 2.13 12.11 2.42
C LEU A 198 3.58 11.87 2.85
N VAL A 199 4.20 12.89 3.44
CA VAL A 199 5.52 12.76 4.05
C VAL A 199 5.37 12.76 5.57
N MET A 200 5.74 11.66 6.19
CA MET A 200 5.72 11.49 7.64
C MET A 200 7.10 11.80 8.23
N ARG A 201 7.12 12.63 9.25
CA ARG A 201 8.32 12.99 10.03
C ARG A 201 7.94 13.12 11.50
N ASP A 202 8.78 12.61 12.38
CA ASP A 202 8.62 12.72 13.85
C ASP A 202 7.22 12.37 14.36
N GLY A 203 6.62 11.32 13.78
CA GLY A 203 5.31 10.81 14.21
C GLY A 203 4.09 11.56 13.70
N VAL A 204 4.26 12.58 12.84
CA VAL A 204 3.17 13.37 12.26
C VAL A 204 3.24 13.40 10.73
N ILE A 205 2.13 13.72 10.07
CA ILE A 205 2.12 14.03 8.64
C ILE A 205 2.62 15.45 8.46
N ALA A 206 3.88 15.60 8.07
CA ALA A 206 4.55 16.89 7.94
C ALA A 206 4.16 17.62 6.64
N ARG A 207 3.91 16.88 5.56
CA ARG A 207 3.56 17.42 4.23
C ARG A 207 2.59 16.51 3.51
N GLU A 208 1.80 17.11 2.65
CA GLU A 208 0.86 16.43 1.77
C GLU A 208 0.95 17.01 0.36
N TYR A 209 0.99 16.15 -0.65
CA TYR A 209 1.10 16.51 -2.06
C TYR A 209 0.04 15.78 -2.88
N ALA A 210 -0.70 16.52 -3.70
CA ALA A 210 -1.56 15.91 -4.71
C ALA A 210 -0.69 15.39 -5.87
N VAL A 211 -0.98 14.18 -6.33
CA VAL A 211 -0.34 13.59 -7.51
C VAL A 211 -1.29 13.74 -8.69
N SER A 212 -0.88 14.52 -9.70
CA SER A 212 -1.71 14.70 -10.89
C SER A 212 -1.77 13.41 -11.72
N ARG A 213 -2.87 13.25 -12.46
CA ARG A 213 -3.03 12.10 -13.37
C ARG A 213 -1.91 12.05 -14.42
N ALA A 214 -1.44 13.21 -14.88
CA ALA A 214 -0.34 13.29 -15.84
C ALA A 214 0.97 12.76 -15.24
N ALA A 215 1.30 13.14 -14.00
CA ALA A 215 2.46 12.63 -13.26
C ALA A 215 2.35 11.12 -13.01
N ASN A 216 1.16 10.64 -12.66
CA ASN A 216 0.89 9.22 -12.36
C ASN A 216 1.03 8.30 -13.60
N THR A 217 0.75 8.83 -14.81
CA THR A 217 0.82 8.03 -16.04
C THR A 217 2.17 8.13 -16.77
N ASN A 218 2.92 9.21 -16.55
CA ASN A 218 4.20 9.42 -17.22
C ASN A 218 5.25 9.99 -16.26
N ARG A 219 6.20 9.16 -15.87
CA ARG A 219 7.33 9.53 -14.99
C ARG A 219 8.21 10.64 -15.52
N SER A 220 8.24 10.84 -16.84
CA SER A 220 9.01 11.92 -17.49
C SER A 220 8.18 13.20 -17.66
N HIS A 221 6.92 13.23 -17.23
CA HIS A 221 6.11 14.44 -17.25
C HIS A 221 6.73 15.50 -16.33
N PRO A 222 6.78 16.79 -16.74
CA PRO A 222 7.40 17.84 -15.90
C PRO A 222 6.86 17.91 -14.47
N GLU A 223 5.57 17.71 -14.28
CA GLU A 223 4.96 17.65 -12.95
C GLU A 223 5.44 16.45 -12.12
N ALA A 224 5.67 15.30 -12.75
CA ALA A 224 6.20 14.12 -12.06
C ALA A 224 7.65 14.35 -11.61
N VAL A 225 8.47 14.96 -12.47
CA VAL A 225 9.86 15.30 -12.15
C VAL A 225 9.91 16.33 -11.02
N ALA A 226 9.13 17.42 -11.10
CA ALA A 226 9.09 18.46 -10.07
C ALA A 226 8.60 17.92 -8.73
N LEU A 227 7.56 17.06 -8.72
CA LEU A 227 7.06 16.42 -7.51
C LEU A 227 8.10 15.47 -6.91
N ARG A 228 8.80 14.70 -7.75
CA ARG A 228 9.87 13.81 -7.32
C ARG A 228 10.98 14.57 -6.60
N ASP A 229 11.47 15.67 -7.21
CA ASP A 229 12.53 16.49 -6.62
C ASP A 229 12.08 17.10 -5.28
N THR A 230 10.83 17.53 -5.20
CA THR A 230 10.24 18.07 -3.97
C THR A 230 10.16 17.01 -2.87
N LEU A 231 9.66 15.80 -3.20
CA LEU A 231 9.56 14.69 -2.24
C LEU A 231 10.94 14.23 -1.76
N LEU A 232 11.94 14.15 -2.66
CA LEU A 232 13.31 13.80 -2.29
C LEU A 232 13.93 14.84 -1.35
N ALA A 233 13.70 16.13 -1.61
CA ALA A 233 14.16 17.19 -0.73
C ALA A 233 13.52 17.10 0.66
N ASP A 234 12.22 16.85 0.74
CA ASP A 234 11.52 16.65 2.02
C ASP A 234 11.97 15.40 2.77
N LEU A 235 12.44 14.37 2.07
CA LEU A 235 13.02 13.17 2.66
C LEU A 235 14.51 13.33 3.02
N GLY A 236 15.08 14.54 2.91
CA GLY A 236 16.46 14.81 3.26
C GLY A 236 17.49 14.34 2.23
N VAL A 237 17.05 13.87 1.06
CA VAL A 237 17.92 13.49 -0.05
C VAL A 237 18.25 14.75 -0.85
N ALA A 238 19.43 15.34 -0.61
CA ALA A 238 19.89 16.52 -1.37
C ALA A 238 20.01 16.17 -2.86
N SER A 239 19.47 17.02 -3.72
CA SER A 239 19.44 16.85 -5.19
C SER A 239 20.83 16.79 -5.86
N GLY A 240 21.93 16.82 -5.10
CA GLY A 240 23.32 16.81 -5.57
C GLY A 240 23.95 15.43 -5.78
N ASP A 241 23.44 14.37 -5.15
CA ASP A 241 24.14 13.08 -5.15
C ASP A 241 23.75 12.11 -6.28
N ALA A 242 22.63 12.38 -6.98
CA ALA A 242 22.16 11.50 -8.06
C ALA A 242 23.01 11.60 -9.34
N HIS A 243 23.68 12.72 -9.60
CA HIS A 243 24.51 12.92 -10.81
C HIS A 243 25.95 12.43 -10.66
N THR A 244 26.44 12.24 -9.45
CA THR A 244 27.85 11.86 -9.21
C THR A 244 28.06 10.34 -9.29
N ARG A 245 27.04 9.52 -9.00
CA ARG A 245 27.12 8.06 -9.09
C ARG A 245 27.04 7.48 -10.51
N ALA A 246 26.48 8.23 -11.46
CA ALA A 246 26.39 7.81 -12.87
C ALA A 246 27.66 8.07 -13.69
N ARG A 247 28.68 8.75 -13.11
CA ARG A 247 29.97 9.05 -13.78
C ARG A 247 31.14 8.22 -13.28
N ALA A 248 30.93 7.34 -12.33
CA ALA A 248 31.98 6.50 -11.69
C ALA A 248 31.76 4.99 -11.88
N ALA A 249 30.96 4.59 -12.89
CA ALA A 249 30.78 3.18 -13.29
C ALA A 249 31.09 3.02 -14.78
#